data_bba4ec54d70495002693d6c3891f2dc8
#
_entry.id   bba4ec54d70495002693d6c3891f2dc8
#
_cell.length_a   1.000
_cell.length_b   1.000
_cell.length_c   1.000
_cell.angle_alpha   90.00
_cell.angle_beta   90.00
_cell.angle_gamma   90.00
#
_symmetry.space_group_name_H-M   'P 1'
#
loop_
_entity.id
_entity.type
_entity.pdbx_description
1 polymer ?
#
loop_
_entity_poly.entity_id
_entity_poly.type
_entity_poly.pdbx_seq_one_letter_code
_entity_poly.pdbx_strand_id
1 'polypeptide(L)'
;MSDSFGAQVGDWVEAVKGAHEAIFRESVQRLVTELNTLVPVGETAFLRSSLQASTSAMPQLDRANPGSPDPDFFASIELVIAGADVGQTIYLGYTANYGGFVHYGTSRMAGRPWVTMAAQRWPQIVAEVEAETLSRLGLQ
;
A
#
# COMPACT_ATOMS: atom_id res chain seq x y z
N MET A 1 -17.15 -38.97 -11.86
CA MET A 1 -17.41 -38.25 -13.10
C MET A 1 -16.41 -37.11 -13.22
N SER A 2 -15.70 -37.02 -14.32
CA SER A 2 -14.75 -35.93 -14.53
C SER A 2 -15.48 -34.65 -14.95
N ASP A 3 -14.97 -33.51 -14.53
CA ASP A 3 -15.47 -32.23 -14.99
C ASP A 3 -15.27 -32.08 -16.49
N SER A 4 -16.15 -31.34 -17.15
CA SER A 4 -15.97 -30.95 -18.53
C SER A 4 -14.73 -30.05 -18.68
N PHE A 5 -14.16 -30.00 -19.87
CA PHE A 5 -13.05 -29.11 -20.18
C PHE A 5 -13.40 -27.65 -19.85
N GLY A 6 -14.64 -27.23 -20.19
CA GLY A 6 -15.10 -25.88 -19.87
C GLY A 6 -15.14 -25.59 -18.36
N ALA A 7 -15.57 -26.56 -17.56
CA ALA A 7 -15.58 -26.42 -16.10
C ALA A 7 -14.15 -26.34 -15.53
N GLN A 8 -13.23 -27.12 -16.05
CA GLN A 8 -11.82 -27.09 -15.65
C GLN A 8 -11.16 -25.74 -15.98
N VAL A 9 -11.44 -25.19 -17.16
CA VAL A 9 -10.95 -23.86 -17.57
C VAL A 9 -11.56 -22.79 -16.66
N GLY A 10 -12.86 -22.90 -16.34
CA GLY A 10 -13.53 -21.98 -15.44
C GLY A 10 -12.91 -21.94 -14.05
N ASP A 11 -12.62 -23.13 -13.49
CA ASP A 11 -11.95 -23.25 -12.20
C ASP A 11 -10.56 -22.64 -12.21
N TRP A 12 -9.82 -22.86 -13.28
CA TRP A 12 -8.49 -22.27 -13.44
C TRP A 12 -8.53 -20.74 -13.53
N VAL A 13 -9.49 -20.21 -14.29
CA VAL A 13 -9.70 -18.76 -14.42
C VAL A 13 -10.02 -18.14 -13.05
N GLU A 14 -10.89 -18.76 -12.26
CA GLU A 14 -11.21 -18.26 -10.92
C GLU A 14 -9.98 -18.31 -9.99
N ALA A 15 -9.19 -19.36 -10.06
CA ALA A 15 -7.95 -19.48 -9.29
C ALA A 15 -6.94 -18.38 -9.66
N VAL A 16 -6.79 -18.09 -10.96
CA VAL A 16 -5.89 -17.03 -11.44
C VAL A 16 -6.38 -15.64 -11.00
N LYS A 17 -7.69 -15.38 -11.08
CA LYS A 17 -8.26 -14.11 -10.59
C LYS A 17 -8.01 -13.94 -9.10
N GLY A 18 -8.23 -14.98 -8.30
CA GLY A 18 -7.97 -14.93 -6.86
C GLY A 18 -6.51 -14.68 -6.55
N ALA A 19 -5.59 -15.28 -7.32
CA ALA A 19 -4.16 -15.03 -7.18
C ALA A 19 -3.81 -13.57 -7.49
N HIS A 20 -4.36 -13.00 -8.57
CA HIS A 20 -4.12 -11.59 -8.92
C HIS A 20 -4.60 -10.64 -7.83
N GLU A 21 -5.79 -10.87 -7.28
CA GLU A 21 -6.31 -10.07 -6.18
C GLU A 21 -5.43 -10.15 -4.94
N ALA A 22 -5.01 -11.37 -4.58
CA ALA A 22 -4.14 -11.59 -3.43
C ALA A 22 -2.78 -10.90 -3.61
N ILE A 23 -2.18 -11.02 -4.80
CA ILE A 23 -0.90 -10.37 -5.11
C ILE A 23 -1.04 -8.85 -5.02
N PHE A 24 -2.10 -8.28 -5.59
CA PHE A 24 -2.34 -6.85 -5.58
C PHE A 24 -2.47 -6.33 -4.14
N ARG A 25 -3.38 -6.91 -3.36
CA ARG A 25 -3.66 -6.46 -1.99
C ARG A 25 -2.46 -6.62 -1.07
N GLU A 26 -1.81 -7.77 -1.13
CA GLU A 26 -0.63 -8.04 -0.30
C GLU A 26 0.54 -7.14 -0.67
N SER A 27 0.75 -6.88 -1.96
CA SER A 27 1.81 -5.98 -2.41
C SER A 27 1.59 -4.56 -1.90
N VAL A 28 0.36 -4.06 -1.99
CA VAL A 28 0.03 -2.71 -1.47
C VAL A 28 0.21 -2.67 0.04
N GLN A 29 -0.21 -3.72 0.75
CA GLN A 29 -0.06 -3.78 2.20
C GLN A 29 1.41 -3.76 2.62
N ARG A 30 2.28 -4.46 1.90
CA ARG A 30 3.73 -4.44 2.15
C ARG A 30 4.34 -3.07 1.84
N LEU A 31 3.86 -2.39 0.81
CA LEU A 31 4.29 -1.03 0.52
C LEU A 31 3.91 -0.08 1.66
N VAL A 32 2.70 -0.21 2.19
CA VAL A 32 2.25 0.58 3.35
C VAL A 32 3.15 0.31 4.56
N THR A 33 3.52 -0.95 4.79
CA THR A 33 4.44 -1.33 5.87
C THR A 33 5.82 -0.69 5.66
N GLU A 34 6.34 -0.68 4.43
CA GLU A 34 7.61 -0.01 4.12
C GLU A 34 7.52 1.50 4.39
N LEU A 35 6.45 2.15 3.93
CA LEU A 35 6.23 3.56 4.20
C LEU A 35 6.21 3.85 5.70
N ASN A 36 5.51 3.01 6.45
CA ASN A 36 5.40 3.14 7.90
C ASN A 36 6.74 2.93 8.62
N THR A 37 7.59 2.07 8.08
CA THR A 37 8.92 1.81 8.61
C THR A 37 9.90 2.95 8.31
N LEU A 38 9.82 3.51 7.10
CA LEU A 38 10.78 4.51 6.63
C LEU A 38 10.41 5.94 7.00
N VAL A 39 9.14 6.23 7.26
CA VAL A 39 8.71 7.59 7.58
C VAL A 39 9.38 8.07 8.87
N PRO A 40 9.94 9.30 8.88
CA PRO A 40 10.47 9.87 10.12
C PRO A 40 9.36 10.05 11.16
N VAL A 41 9.63 9.62 12.39
CA VAL A 41 8.67 9.72 13.49
C VAL A 41 9.10 10.88 14.40
N GLY A 42 8.24 11.90 14.46
CA GLY A 42 8.39 12.98 15.43
C GLY A 42 7.83 12.60 16.78
N GLU A 43 7.81 13.56 17.71
CA GLU A 43 7.35 13.33 19.07
C GLU A 43 5.92 12.80 19.15
N THR A 44 5.04 13.22 18.25
CA THR A 44 3.62 12.86 18.26
C THR A 44 3.26 11.76 17.27
N ALA A 45 4.19 11.35 16.43
CA ALA A 45 3.93 10.43 15.31
C ALA A 45 2.80 10.92 14.36
N PHE A 46 2.56 12.24 14.33
CA PHE A 46 1.49 12.80 13.52
C PHE A 46 1.70 12.56 12.03
N LEU A 47 2.93 12.75 11.53
CA LEU A 47 3.24 12.51 10.12
C LEU A 47 2.95 11.05 9.74
N ARG A 48 3.43 10.09 10.53
CA ARG A 48 3.20 8.67 10.28
C ARG A 48 1.71 8.35 10.19
N SER A 49 0.92 8.83 11.14
CA SER A 49 -0.51 8.54 11.20
C SER A 49 -1.34 9.37 10.22
N SER A 50 -0.70 10.30 9.50
CA SER A 50 -1.39 11.09 8.47
C SER A 50 -1.52 10.37 7.13
N LEU A 51 -0.95 9.19 6.99
CA LEU A 51 -1.10 8.39 5.77
C LEU A 51 -2.57 7.99 5.58
N GLN A 52 -3.08 8.21 4.39
CA GLN A 52 -4.43 7.82 4.00
C GLN A 52 -4.40 7.09 2.67
N ALA A 53 -5.37 6.21 2.48
CA ALA A 53 -5.57 5.48 1.24
C ALA A 53 -6.95 5.83 0.66
N SER A 54 -7.04 5.86 -0.67
CA SER A 54 -8.29 6.12 -1.37
C SER A 54 -8.26 5.46 -2.74
N THR A 55 -9.40 5.03 -3.22
CA THR A 55 -9.56 4.53 -4.59
C THR A 55 -10.10 5.59 -5.55
N SER A 56 -10.46 6.76 -5.06
CA SER A 56 -11.10 7.81 -5.86
C SER A 56 -10.18 8.98 -6.19
N ALA A 57 -9.32 9.41 -5.26
CA ALA A 57 -8.44 10.56 -5.46
C ALA A 57 -7.25 10.52 -4.53
N MET A 58 -6.17 11.21 -4.90
CA MET A 58 -4.99 11.35 -4.06
C MET A 58 -5.34 12.16 -2.80
N PRO A 59 -5.04 11.64 -1.59
CA PRO A 59 -5.20 12.41 -0.36
C PRO A 59 -4.36 13.69 -0.40
N GLN A 60 -4.90 14.78 0.17
CA GLN A 60 -4.28 16.10 0.12
C GLN A 60 -3.60 16.47 1.43
N LEU A 61 -2.63 17.37 1.34
CA LEU A 61 -1.91 17.92 2.49
C LEU A 61 -2.76 18.97 3.21
N ASP A 62 -3.75 18.52 3.95
CA ASP A 62 -4.73 19.38 4.58
C ASP A 62 -4.70 19.39 6.11
N ARG A 63 -3.85 18.56 6.73
CA ARG A 63 -3.75 18.50 8.19
C ARG A 63 -2.60 19.36 8.70
N ALA A 64 -2.94 20.35 9.53
CA ALA A 64 -1.95 21.28 10.06
C ALA A 64 -1.13 20.68 11.20
N ASN A 65 0.14 21.05 11.26
CA ASN A 65 1.02 20.75 12.39
C ASN A 65 0.95 21.93 13.41
N PRO A 66 0.83 21.71 14.73
CA PRO A 66 0.74 20.39 15.35
C PRO A 66 -0.65 19.78 15.21
N GLY A 67 -0.68 18.46 15.07
CA GLY A 67 -1.92 17.70 15.01
C GLY A 67 -1.85 16.47 15.90
N SER A 68 -3.00 15.87 16.15
CA SER A 68 -3.08 14.65 16.94
C SER A 68 -2.87 13.43 16.04
N PRO A 69 -2.10 12.43 16.50
CA PRO A 69 -2.02 11.16 15.78
C PRO A 69 -3.39 10.51 15.67
N ASP A 70 -3.64 9.85 14.56
CA ASP A 70 -4.84 9.05 14.35
C ASP A 70 -4.51 7.59 14.71
N PRO A 71 -5.05 7.05 15.81
CA PRO A 71 -4.72 5.68 16.21
C PRO A 71 -5.28 4.62 15.27
N ASP A 72 -6.27 4.98 14.44
CA ASP A 72 -6.96 4.03 13.55
C ASP A 72 -6.48 4.12 12.10
N PHE A 73 -5.40 4.86 11.81
CA PHE A 73 -4.98 5.10 10.43
C PHE A 73 -4.66 3.81 9.68
N PHE A 74 -4.03 2.86 10.35
CA PHE A 74 -3.65 1.58 9.73
C PHE A 74 -4.89 0.75 9.39
N ALA A 75 -5.84 0.68 10.31
CA ALA A 75 -7.09 -0.05 10.09
C ALA A 75 -7.90 0.57 8.93
N SER A 76 -7.92 1.89 8.83
CA SER A 76 -8.59 2.59 7.73
C SER A 76 -7.96 2.27 6.38
N ILE A 77 -6.63 2.21 6.32
CA ILE A 77 -5.89 1.84 5.11
C ILE A 77 -6.20 0.38 4.73
N GLU A 78 -6.19 -0.52 5.70
CA GLU A 78 -6.48 -1.93 5.47
C GLU A 78 -7.88 -2.14 4.89
N LEU A 79 -8.88 -1.38 5.36
CA LEU A 79 -10.23 -1.44 4.82
C LEU A 79 -10.29 -1.01 3.36
N VAL A 80 -9.57 0.04 2.98
CA VAL A 80 -9.51 0.49 1.59
C VAL A 80 -8.86 -0.57 0.71
N ILE A 81 -7.75 -1.15 1.15
CA ILE A 81 -7.04 -2.20 0.41
C ILE A 81 -7.95 -3.43 0.24
N ALA A 82 -8.62 -3.85 1.31
CA ALA A 82 -9.49 -5.03 1.28
C ALA A 82 -10.69 -4.86 0.34
N GLY A 83 -11.17 -3.62 0.18
CA GLY A 83 -12.30 -3.31 -0.70
C GLY A 83 -11.92 -2.99 -2.13
N ALA A 84 -10.64 -2.89 -2.46
CA ALA A 84 -10.19 -2.53 -3.80
C ALA A 84 -10.12 -3.76 -4.70
N ASP A 85 -10.61 -3.61 -5.93
CA ASP A 85 -10.54 -4.66 -6.96
C ASP A 85 -9.29 -4.46 -7.83
N VAL A 86 -8.84 -5.55 -8.44
CA VAL A 86 -7.78 -5.49 -9.45
C VAL A 86 -8.25 -4.59 -10.59
N GLY A 87 -7.41 -3.67 -11.00
CA GLY A 87 -7.76 -2.67 -12.01
C GLY A 87 -8.14 -1.32 -11.42
N GLN A 88 -8.45 -1.25 -10.13
CA GLN A 88 -8.60 0.03 -9.45
C GLN A 88 -7.24 0.58 -9.05
N THR A 89 -7.14 1.90 -9.00
CA THR A 89 -5.95 2.57 -8.47
C THR A 89 -6.13 2.82 -6.98
N ILE A 90 -5.14 2.45 -6.20
CA ILE A 90 -5.08 2.83 -4.79
C ILE A 90 -4.12 3.99 -4.67
N TYR A 91 -4.63 5.11 -4.17
CA TYR A 91 -3.84 6.31 -3.89
C TYR A 91 -3.42 6.29 -2.42
N LEU A 92 -2.13 6.44 -2.17
CA LEU A 92 -1.57 6.52 -0.82
C LEU A 92 -0.93 7.90 -0.67
N GLY A 93 -1.31 8.64 0.35
CA GLY A 93 -0.77 9.98 0.56
C GLY A 93 -0.75 10.38 2.01
N TYR A 94 0.30 11.10 2.40
CA TYR A 94 0.41 11.71 3.71
C TYR A 94 -0.32 13.03 3.70
N THR A 95 -1.18 13.26 4.71
CA THR A 95 -2.02 14.45 4.77
C THR A 95 -1.47 15.54 5.69
N ALA A 96 -0.42 15.25 6.47
CA ALA A 96 0.25 16.29 7.25
C ALA A 96 0.88 17.34 6.32
N ASN A 97 0.56 18.61 6.54
CA ASN A 97 0.93 19.67 5.61
C ASN A 97 2.44 19.94 5.54
N TYR A 98 3.21 19.46 6.51
CA TYR A 98 4.67 19.61 6.51
C TYR A 98 5.42 18.39 5.89
N GLY A 99 4.68 17.39 5.40
CA GLY A 99 5.28 16.17 4.87
C GLY A 99 6.28 16.42 3.74
N GLY A 100 6.00 17.37 2.85
CA GLY A 100 6.91 17.74 1.77
C GLY A 100 8.25 18.28 2.26
N PHE A 101 8.25 19.07 3.32
CA PHE A 101 9.49 19.60 3.91
C PHE A 101 10.35 18.49 4.51
N VAL A 102 9.74 17.48 5.12
CA VAL A 102 10.46 16.34 5.68
C VAL A 102 11.05 15.48 4.55
N HIS A 103 10.27 15.26 3.49
CA HIS A 103 10.67 14.42 2.37
C HIS A 103 11.83 15.05 1.56
N TYR A 104 11.68 16.29 1.17
CA TYR A 104 12.66 16.99 0.31
C TYR A 104 13.73 17.76 1.08
N GLY A 105 13.46 18.08 2.35
CA GLY A 105 14.36 18.90 3.16
C GLY A 105 14.07 20.38 3.02
N THR A 106 14.78 21.14 3.83
CA THR A 106 14.74 22.60 3.85
C THR A 106 16.16 23.16 3.88
N SER A 107 16.32 24.48 3.85
CA SER A 107 17.64 25.12 3.99
C SER A 107 18.32 24.81 5.33
N ARG A 108 17.55 24.36 6.33
CA ARG A 108 18.04 24.09 7.71
C ARG A 108 18.10 22.60 8.04
N MET A 109 17.54 21.74 7.19
CA MET A 109 17.39 20.32 7.49
C MET A 109 17.52 19.50 6.21
N ALA A 110 18.32 18.45 6.28
CA ALA A 110 18.39 17.48 5.17
C ALA A 110 17.06 16.75 5.02
N GLY A 111 16.65 16.50 3.79
CA GLY A 111 15.46 15.73 3.51
C GLY A 111 15.68 14.25 3.74
N ARG A 112 14.58 13.56 4.04
CA ARG A 112 14.53 12.11 4.07
C ARG A 112 13.42 11.64 3.13
N PRO A 113 13.76 11.25 1.89
CA PRO A 113 12.75 10.94 0.86
C PRO A 113 12.17 9.52 1.05
N TRP A 114 11.48 9.30 2.16
CA TRP A 114 10.97 7.97 2.52
C TRP A 114 9.95 7.44 1.53
N VAL A 115 9.14 8.31 0.92
CA VAL A 115 8.16 7.90 -0.08
C VAL A 115 8.86 7.36 -1.33
N THR A 116 9.88 8.07 -1.82
CA THR A 116 10.69 7.63 -2.94
C THR A 116 11.42 6.33 -2.62
N MET A 117 12.00 6.23 -1.42
CA MET A 117 12.70 5.04 -0.96
C MET A 117 11.78 3.83 -0.95
N ALA A 118 10.55 3.99 -0.44
CA ALA A 118 9.56 2.92 -0.44
C ALA A 118 9.13 2.56 -1.87
N ALA A 119 8.86 3.57 -2.70
CA ALA A 119 8.43 3.35 -4.08
C ALA A 119 9.46 2.59 -4.91
N GLN A 120 10.74 2.81 -4.68
CA GLN A 120 11.82 2.09 -5.37
C GLN A 120 11.82 0.59 -5.06
N ARG A 121 11.22 0.18 -3.96
CA ARG A 121 11.11 -1.23 -3.58
C ARG A 121 9.91 -1.93 -4.21
N TRP A 122 9.05 -1.19 -4.89
CA TRP A 122 7.81 -1.76 -5.43
C TRP A 122 8.02 -2.98 -6.33
N PRO A 123 8.93 -2.96 -7.32
CA PRO A 123 9.14 -4.14 -8.17
C PRO A 123 9.58 -5.37 -7.37
N GLN A 124 10.43 -5.21 -6.39
CA GLN A 124 10.89 -6.30 -5.53
C GLN A 124 9.75 -6.83 -4.66
N ILE A 125 8.95 -5.94 -4.09
CA ILE A 125 7.79 -6.31 -3.27
C ILE A 125 6.82 -7.18 -4.09
N VAL A 126 6.48 -6.71 -5.29
CA VAL A 126 5.55 -7.45 -6.18
C VAL A 126 6.12 -8.81 -6.55
N ALA A 127 7.40 -8.89 -6.89
CA ALA A 127 8.04 -10.14 -7.26
C ALA A 127 8.03 -11.14 -6.09
N GLU A 128 8.33 -10.71 -4.89
CA GLU A 128 8.32 -11.55 -3.69
C GLU A 128 6.90 -12.04 -3.37
N VAL A 129 5.92 -11.15 -3.40
CA VAL A 129 4.52 -11.49 -3.13
C VAL A 129 4.00 -12.46 -4.19
N GLU A 130 4.32 -12.22 -5.46
CA GLU A 130 3.92 -13.10 -6.56
C GLU A 130 4.45 -14.51 -6.34
N ALA A 131 5.75 -14.66 -6.07
CA ALA A 131 6.36 -15.96 -5.84
C ALA A 131 5.74 -16.68 -4.65
N GLU A 132 5.55 -16.01 -3.53
CA GLU A 132 4.94 -16.57 -2.33
C GLU A 132 3.49 -16.98 -2.56
N THR A 133 2.72 -16.14 -3.24
CA THR A 133 1.29 -16.38 -3.49
C THR A 133 1.09 -17.54 -4.44
N LEU A 134 1.82 -17.57 -5.55
CA LEU A 134 1.71 -18.65 -6.52
C LEU A 134 2.15 -19.98 -5.93
N SER A 135 3.19 -19.98 -5.12
CA SER A 135 3.65 -21.19 -4.41
C SER A 135 2.58 -21.70 -3.44
N ARG A 136 2.01 -20.80 -2.64
CA ARG A 136 0.98 -21.13 -1.64
C ARG A 136 -0.27 -21.70 -2.31
N LEU A 137 -0.64 -21.19 -3.48
CA LEU A 137 -1.83 -21.62 -4.21
C LEU A 137 -1.56 -22.78 -5.19
N GLY A 138 -0.31 -23.23 -5.32
CA GLY A 138 0.04 -24.32 -6.23
C GLY A 138 -0.08 -23.96 -7.71
N LEU A 139 0.07 -22.67 -8.04
CA LEU A 139 -0.08 -22.17 -9.41
C LEU A 139 1.25 -21.92 -10.13
N GLN A 140 2.36 -22.36 -9.55
CA GLN A 140 3.67 -22.26 -10.21
C GLN A 140 3.84 -23.27 -11.33
#